data_9724ffffacaa70222512423449166d7c
#
_entry.id   9724ffffacaa70222512423449166d7c
#
_cell.length_a   1.000
_cell.length_b   1.000
_cell.length_c   1.000
_cell.angle_alpha   90.00
_cell.angle_beta   90.00
_cell.angle_gamma   90.00
#
_symmetry.space_group_name_H-M   'P 1'
#
loop_
_entity.id
_entity.type
_entity.pdbx_description
1 polymer ?
#
loop_
_entity_poly.entity_id
_entity_poly.type
_entity_poly.pdbx_seq_one_letter_code
_entity_poly.pdbx_strand_id
1 'polypeptide(L)'
;MQAPLAERMRPRSLDEFIGQEHLVGTQALLRQWLETGSVPSLLLWGPPGVGKTTLARLIGQQLQRPFHTLSAISAGVKDVRQVIDQARTQSGQVLFIDEIHRFNKAQQDALLGAVEAGHILLIGATTENPSFEVISALLSRCQVYILKPLSEENLLALVQRALQKDEALRQRQVVVQEYEALFQLSGGDARKLLNLLEMVVMAHNVPQLQITNATVLQVAQTKMARYDKSGEQHYDIISAFIKSLRGSDPNAAVYWLARMIEGGEDPKFIARRMLILASEDIGNANPTALVLATNCFQAVAMVGYPEARIILSQTAVYLAASPKSNASYLAIEQALAVVRQSGDLDVPLHLRNAPTSLMKKAGYGQGYEYSHDYAQNFSPQEYLPEALKGKKFYEPGQNARENELRQYLKRCWKDKYGY
;
A
#
# COMPACT_ATOMS: atom_id res chain seq x y z
N MET A 1 1.90 16.41 32.86
CA MET A 1 1.69 16.77 31.43
C MET A 1 0.25 16.38 31.07
N GLN A 2 -0.47 17.24 30.39
CA GLN A 2 -1.78 16.87 29.83
C GLN A 2 -1.59 15.95 28.61
N ALA A 3 -2.56 15.04 28.34
CA ALA A 3 -2.56 14.26 27.12
C ALA A 3 -2.65 15.17 25.89
N PRO A 4 -2.09 14.77 24.73
CA PRO A 4 -2.18 15.54 23.49
C PRO A 4 -3.64 15.87 23.11
N LEU A 5 -3.88 17.02 22.48
CA LEU A 5 -5.22 17.46 22.08
C LEU A 5 -5.95 16.40 21.25
N ALA A 6 -5.25 15.73 20.35
CA ALA A 6 -5.81 14.64 19.54
C ALA A 6 -6.36 13.47 20.40
N GLU A 7 -5.78 13.19 21.55
CA GLU A 7 -6.29 12.16 22.48
C GLU A 7 -7.45 12.70 23.32
N ARG A 8 -7.36 13.95 23.79
CA ARG A 8 -8.44 14.60 24.57
C ARG A 8 -9.72 14.76 23.75
N MET A 9 -9.58 14.99 22.42
CA MET A 9 -10.70 15.17 21.50
C MET A 9 -11.22 13.86 20.88
N ARG A 10 -10.70 12.72 21.30
CA ARG A 10 -11.16 11.42 20.80
C ARG A 10 -12.66 11.24 21.08
N PRO A 11 -13.49 10.91 20.06
CA PRO A 11 -14.92 10.72 20.25
C PRO A 11 -15.20 9.55 21.19
N ARG A 12 -16.25 9.69 21.99
CA ARG A 12 -16.71 8.70 22.98
C ARG A 12 -17.94 7.91 22.53
N SER A 13 -18.58 8.35 21.45
CA SER A 13 -19.71 7.66 20.83
C SER A 13 -19.61 7.77 19.30
N LEU A 14 -20.40 6.97 18.58
CA LEU A 14 -20.49 7.04 17.12
C LEU A 14 -21.06 8.39 16.66
N ASP A 15 -21.96 9.01 17.44
CA ASP A 15 -22.55 10.31 17.10
C ASP A 15 -21.54 11.45 17.21
N GLU A 16 -20.48 11.25 17.99
CA GLU A 16 -19.37 12.17 18.08
C GLU A 16 -18.29 11.93 17.01
N PHE A 17 -18.39 10.85 16.23
CA PHE A 17 -17.41 10.49 15.23
C PHE A 17 -17.62 11.36 13.98
N ILE A 18 -16.69 12.28 13.72
CA ILE A 18 -16.76 13.20 12.60
C ILE A 18 -16.21 12.54 11.34
N GLY A 19 -16.96 12.67 10.24
CA GLY A 19 -16.66 12.06 8.95
C GLY A 19 -17.02 10.58 8.87
N GLN A 20 -16.79 9.99 7.71
CA GLN A 20 -17.09 8.58 7.41
C GLN A 20 -18.61 8.27 7.48
N GLU A 21 -19.48 9.20 7.12
CA GLU A 21 -20.94 9.06 7.16
C GLU A 21 -21.42 7.81 6.42
N HIS A 22 -20.71 7.42 5.35
CA HIS A 22 -20.99 6.19 4.60
C HIS A 22 -20.77 4.89 5.41
N LEU A 23 -20.02 4.96 6.53
CA LEU A 23 -19.76 3.82 7.41
C LEU A 23 -20.56 3.88 8.72
N VAL A 24 -20.68 5.08 9.31
CA VAL A 24 -21.23 5.28 10.65
C VAL A 24 -22.50 6.14 10.70
N GLY A 25 -22.95 6.65 9.55
CA GLY A 25 -24.21 7.39 9.43
C GLY A 25 -25.43 6.54 9.87
N THR A 26 -26.57 7.19 10.14
CA THR A 26 -27.77 6.53 10.68
C THR A 26 -28.29 5.37 9.86
N GLN A 27 -28.07 5.38 8.54
CA GLN A 27 -28.49 4.32 7.62
C GLN A 27 -27.34 3.37 7.23
N ALA A 28 -26.15 3.56 7.76
CA ALA A 28 -24.98 2.76 7.41
C ALA A 28 -25.08 1.34 7.99
N LEU A 29 -24.70 0.35 7.18
CA LEU A 29 -24.78 -1.07 7.52
C LEU A 29 -23.97 -1.41 8.78
N LEU A 30 -22.80 -0.82 8.97
CA LEU A 30 -21.97 -1.02 10.15
C LEU A 30 -22.72 -0.54 11.43
N ARG A 31 -23.44 0.58 11.34
CA ARG A 31 -24.24 1.08 12.48
C ARG A 31 -25.38 0.13 12.82
N GLN A 32 -26.08 -0.39 11.83
CA GLN A 32 -27.14 -1.38 12.03
C GLN A 32 -26.61 -2.66 12.70
N TRP A 33 -25.46 -3.15 12.27
CA TRP A 33 -24.82 -4.31 12.90
C TRP A 33 -24.41 -4.05 14.35
N LEU A 34 -23.96 -2.84 14.66
CA LEU A 34 -23.64 -2.46 16.03
C LEU A 34 -24.88 -2.38 16.94
N GLU A 35 -25.99 -1.91 16.40
CA GLU A 35 -27.28 -1.86 17.10
C GLU A 35 -27.85 -3.26 17.37
N THR A 36 -27.67 -4.19 16.44
CA THR A 36 -28.08 -5.59 16.60
C THR A 36 -27.10 -6.44 17.40
N GLY A 37 -25.89 -5.93 17.70
CA GLY A 37 -24.82 -6.66 18.39
C GLY A 37 -24.15 -7.77 17.56
N SER A 38 -24.49 -7.90 16.28
CA SER A 38 -23.98 -8.92 15.35
C SER A 38 -23.03 -8.31 14.32
N VAL A 39 -21.79 -8.05 14.72
CA VAL A 39 -20.75 -7.45 13.89
C VAL A 39 -19.84 -8.55 13.36
N PRO A 40 -19.59 -8.65 12.04
CA PRO A 40 -18.57 -9.56 11.49
C PRO A 40 -17.16 -9.06 11.78
N SER A 41 -16.15 -9.89 11.56
CA SER A 41 -14.75 -9.42 11.56
C SER A 41 -14.53 -8.38 10.48
N LEU A 42 -13.71 -7.36 10.77
CA LEU A 42 -13.56 -6.15 9.97
C LEU A 42 -12.11 -5.90 9.59
N LEU A 43 -11.89 -5.34 8.40
CA LEU A 43 -10.64 -4.71 8.01
C LEU A 43 -10.91 -3.24 7.67
N LEU A 44 -10.32 -2.35 8.45
CA LEU A 44 -10.43 -0.90 8.28
C LEU A 44 -9.22 -0.41 7.46
N TRP A 45 -9.45 -0.08 6.21
CA TRP A 45 -8.42 0.41 5.29
C TRP A 45 -8.60 1.90 5.00
N GLY A 46 -7.52 2.65 5.04
CA GLY A 46 -7.50 4.07 4.69
C GLY A 46 -6.25 4.78 5.19
N PRO A 47 -6.03 6.04 4.80
CA PRO A 47 -4.85 6.82 5.16
C PRO A 47 -4.72 7.00 6.69
N PRO A 48 -3.56 7.44 7.18
CA PRO A 48 -3.38 7.72 8.61
C PRO A 48 -4.33 8.85 9.07
N GLY A 49 -4.65 8.86 10.36
CA GLY A 49 -5.43 9.93 11.01
C GLY A 49 -6.92 10.03 10.69
N VAL A 50 -7.48 9.15 9.85
CA VAL A 50 -8.91 9.15 9.46
C VAL A 50 -9.85 8.48 10.48
N GLY A 51 -9.31 7.99 11.61
CA GLY A 51 -10.12 7.46 12.70
C GLY A 51 -10.19 5.93 12.82
N LYS A 52 -9.40 5.13 12.09
CA LYS A 52 -9.43 3.65 12.14
C LYS A 52 -9.38 3.09 13.57
N THR A 53 -8.35 3.45 14.34
CA THR A 53 -8.17 3.02 15.74
C THR A 53 -9.30 3.52 16.65
N THR A 54 -9.80 4.72 16.40
CA THR A 54 -10.92 5.31 17.13
C THR A 54 -12.21 4.55 16.86
N LEU A 55 -12.50 4.26 15.60
CA LEU A 55 -13.68 3.47 15.21
C LEU A 55 -13.64 2.07 15.82
N ALA A 56 -12.49 1.40 15.77
CA ALA A 56 -12.31 0.09 16.39
C ALA A 56 -12.64 0.10 17.90
N ARG A 57 -12.17 1.11 18.62
CA ARG A 57 -12.48 1.28 20.05
C ARG A 57 -13.97 1.54 20.32
N LEU A 58 -14.61 2.39 19.51
CA LEU A 58 -16.04 2.66 19.62
C LEU A 58 -16.87 1.40 19.37
N ILE A 59 -16.48 0.57 18.39
CA ILE A 59 -17.09 -0.74 18.13
C ILE A 59 -16.99 -1.64 19.39
N GLY A 60 -15.78 -1.76 19.95
CA GLY A 60 -15.58 -2.57 21.17
C GLY A 60 -16.41 -2.07 22.34
N GLN A 61 -16.49 -0.76 22.56
CA GLN A 61 -17.30 -0.15 23.61
C GLN A 61 -18.80 -0.40 23.40
N GLN A 62 -19.30 -0.21 22.18
CA GLN A 62 -20.72 -0.42 21.86
C GLN A 62 -21.14 -1.88 22.06
N LEU A 63 -20.27 -2.83 21.73
CA LEU A 63 -20.52 -4.25 21.91
C LEU A 63 -20.37 -4.71 23.36
N GLN A 64 -19.84 -3.88 24.25
CA GLN A 64 -19.57 -4.21 25.67
C GLN A 64 -18.74 -5.51 25.82
N ARG A 65 -17.81 -5.76 24.92
CA ARG A 65 -16.96 -6.95 24.89
C ARG A 65 -15.54 -6.62 25.34
N PRO A 66 -14.80 -7.55 25.95
CA PRO A 66 -13.37 -7.37 26.22
C PRO A 66 -12.61 -6.98 24.95
N PHE A 67 -11.81 -5.91 25.04
CA PHE A 67 -11.11 -5.31 23.89
C PHE A 67 -9.60 -5.44 24.07
N HIS A 68 -8.98 -6.25 23.23
CA HIS A 68 -7.53 -6.44 23.21
C HIS A 68 -6.93 -5.67 22.06
N THR A 69 -5.80 -5.01 22.29
CA THR A 69 -5.08 -4.26 21.28
C THR A 69 -3.70 -4.86 21.08
N LEU A 70 -3.37 -5.22 19.85
CA LEU A 70 -2.02 -5.58 19.43
C LEU A 70 -1.52 -4.58 18.37
N SER A 71 -0.28 -4.14 18.52
CA SER A 71 0.42 -3.41 17.45
C SER A 71 1.24 -4.41 16.67
N ALA A 72 1.00 -4.51 15.36
CA ALA A 72 1.76 -5.42 14.51
C ALA A 72 3.25 -5.07 14.39
N ILE A 73 3.64 -3.86 14.84
CA ILE A 73 5.05 -3.44 14.90
C ILE A 73 5.80 -4.18 16.02
N SER A 74 5.15 -4.44 17.16
CA SER A 74 5.79 -4.98 18.37
C SER A 74 5.31 -6.36 18.77
N ALA A 75 4.13 -6.80 18.30
CA ALA A 75 3.53 -8.07 18.68
C ALA A 75 4.13 -9.26 17.92
N GLY A 76 4.52 -10.31 18.65
CA GLY A 76 4.94 -11.60 18.11
C GLY A 76 3.82 -12.63 18.00
N VAL A 77 4.11 -13.81 17.42
CA VAL A 77 3.16 -14.93 17.33
C VAL A 77 2.66 -15.37 18.73
N LYS A 78 3.52 -15.24 19.75
CA LYS A 78 3.17 -15.60 21.14
C LYS A 78 2.06 -14.70 21.70
N ASP A 79 2.12 -13.40 21.42
CA ASP A 79 1.13 -12.43 21.88
C ASP A 79 -0.23 -12.69 21.24
N VAL A 80 -0.23 -12.99 19.95
CA VAL A 80 -1.45 -13.38 19.21
C VAL A 80 -2.07 -14.64 19.83
N ARG A 81 -1.27 -15.69 20.07
CA ARG A 81 -1.74 -16.93 20.68
C ARG A 81 -2.28 -16.74 22.08
N GLN A 82 -1.63 -15.93 22.90
CA GLN A 82 -2.09 -15.63 24.26
C GLN A 82 -3.50 -15.03 24.27
N VAL A 83 -3.78 -14.06 23.39
CA VAL A 83 -5.13 -13.48 23.26
C VAL A 83 -6.13 -14.51 22.76
N ILE A 84 -5.75 -15.36 21.79
CA ILE A 84 -6.62 -16.43 21.29
C ILE A 84 -6.96 -17.44 22.39
N ASP A 85 -5.97 -17.84 23.18
CA ASP A 85 -6.18 -18.80 24.28
C ASP A 85 -7.10 -18.23 25.37
N GLN A 86 -6.98 -16.96 25.69
CA GLN A 86 -7.92 -16.24 26.55
C GLN A 86 -9.33 -16.22 25.96
N ALA A 87 -9.46 -15.96 24.67
CA ALA A 87 -10.74 -15.89 23.97
C ALA A 87 -11.44 -17.27 23.86
N ARG A 88 -10.71 -18.38 23.94
CA ARG A 88 -11.30 -19.72 23.98
C ARG A 88 -12.06 -19.99 25.26
N THR A 89 -11.65 -19.38 26.37
CA THR A 89 -12.36 -19.52 27.69
C THR A 89 -13.57 -18.59 27.79
N GLN A 90 -13.53 -17.45 27.08
CA GLN A 90 -14.60 -16.47 27.04
C GLN A 90 -14.76 -15.97 25.60
N SER A 91 -15.63 -16.63 24.84
CA SER A 91 -15.84 -16.30 23.41
C SER A 91 -16.40 -14.90 23.19
N GLY A 92 -16.18 -14.39 21.98
CA GLY A 92 -16.73 -13.11 21.53
C GLY A 92 -15.91 -11.89 21.93
N GLN A 93 -14.64 -12.06 22.31
CA GLN A 93 -13.74 -10.94 22.59
C GLN A 93 -13.37 -10.20 21.31
N VAL A 94 -13.11 -8.89 21.41
CA VAL A 94 -12.65 -8.06 20.28
C VAL A 94 -11.13 -8.02 20.30
N LEU A 95 -10.51 -8.43 19.19
CA LEU A 95 -9.07 -8.27 18.97
C LEU A 95 -8.85 -7.20 17.91
N PHE A 96 -8.30 -6.07 18.32
CA PHE A 96 -7.87 -5.01 17.43
C PHE A 96 -6.38 -5.15 17.09
N ILE A 97 -6.05 -5.18 15.82
CA ILE A 97 -4.66 -5.22 15.33
C ILE A 97 -4.40 -3.96 14.50
N ASP A 98 -3.55 -3.08 15.04
CA ASP A 98 -3.11 -1.88 14.30
C ASP A 98 -1.97 -2.25 13.35
N GLU A 99 -2.02 -1.73 12.13
CA GLU A 99 -1.09 -1.99 11.02
C GLU A 99 -0.94 -3.50 10.70
N ILE A 100 -2.07 -4.20 10.57
CA ILE A 100 -2.13 -5.66 10.34
C ILE A 100 -1.28 -6.13 9.15
N HIS A 101 -1.03 -5.27 8.15
CA HIS A 101 -0.16 -5.55 7.01
C HIS A 101 1.30 -5.86 7.40
N ARG A 102 1.72 -5.51 8.62
CA ARG A 102 3.05 -5.83 9.14
C ARG A 102 3.16 -7.23 9.73
N PHE A 103 2.04 -7.92 9.93
CA PHE A 103 2.04 -9.32 10.34
C PHE A 103 2.51 -10.20 9.18
N ASN A 104 3.47 -11.08 9.46
CA ASN A 104 3.87 -12.11 8.51
C ASN A 104 2.76 -13.17 8.36
N LYS A 105 2.91 -14.03 7.34
CA LYS A 105 1.93 -15.07 7.04
C LYS A 105 1.61 -15.96 8.24
N ALA A 106 2.60 -16.40 9.01
CA ALA A 106 2.38 -17.27 10.19
C ALA A 106 1.58 -16.59 11.31
N GLN A 107 1.72 -15.27 11.48
CA GLN A 107 0.93 -14.49 12.42
C GLN A 107 -0.51 -14.34 11.94
N GLN A 108 -0.73 -14.11 10.65
CA GLN A 108 -2.06 -14.03 10.07
C GLN A 108 -2.77 -15.40 10.06
N ASP A 109 -2.06 -16.49 9.75
CA ASP A 109 -2.58 -17.86 9.79
C ASP A 109 -3.03 -18.24 11.22
N ALA A 110 -2.33 -17.77 12.25
CA ALA A 110 -2.71 -18.04 13.65
C ALA A 110 -4.07 -17.47 14.03
N LEU A 111 -4.54 -16.40 13.35
CA LEU A 111 -5.85 -15.78 13.61
C LEU A 111 -7.01 -16.58 13.00
N LEU A 112 -6.78 -17.33 11.92
CA LEU A 112 -7.84 -17.94 11.11
C LEU A 112 -8.78 -18.82 11.94
N GLY A 113 -8.23 -19.78 12.69
CA GLY A 113 -9.04 -20.70 13.46
C GLY A 113 -9.88 -20.03 14.55
N ALA A 114 -9.38 -18.95 15.14
CA ALA A 114 -10.11 -18.21 16.17
C ALA A 114 -11.21 -17.31 15.58
N VAL A 115 -10.99 -16.77 14.39
CA VAL A 115 -12.01 -16.01 13.63
C VAL A 115 -13.11 -16.94 13.13
N GLU A 116 -12.75 -18.08 12.56
CA GLU A 116 -13.70 -19.09 12.06
C GLU A 116 -14.60 -19.68 13.17
N ALA A 117 -14.00 -19.96 14.32
CA ALA A 117 -14.73 -20.49 15.46
C ALA A 117 -15.56 -19.41 16.21
N GLY A 118 -15.46 -18.14 15.81
CA GLY A 118 -16.15 -17.03 16.49
C GLY A 118 -15.63 -16.74 17.91
N HIS A 119 -14.45 -17.25 18.27
CA HIS A 119 -13.82 -16.95 19.55
C HIS A 119 -13.41 -15.49 19.66
N ILE A 120 -12.94 -14.92 18.56
CA ILE A 120 -12.57 -13.51 18.44
C ILE A 120 -13.37 -12.81 17.33
N LEU A 121 -13.74 -11.57 17.59
CA LEU A 121 -14.12 -10.59 16.58
C LEU A 121 -12.85 -9.82 16.19
N LEU A 122 -12.30 -10.09 15.01
CA LEU A 122 -11.12 -9.41 14.54
C LEU A 122 -11.47 -8.04 13.96
N ILE A 123 -10.75 -6.99 14.37
CA ILE A 123 -10.75 -5.69 13.72
C ILE A 123 -9.30 -5.37 13.34
N GLY A 124 -8.96 -5.53 12.07
CA GLY A 124 -7.66 -5.14 11.53
C GLY A 124 -7.69 -3.71 11.01
N ALA A 125 -6.66 -2.91 11.29
CA ALA A 125 -6.46 -1.61 10.66
C ALA A 125 -5.22 -1.63 9.79
N THR A 126 -5.28 -0.98 8.63
CA THR A 126 -4.15 -0.88 7.70
C THR A 126 -4.18 0.42 6.90
N THR A 127 -3.01 0.94 6.57
CA THR A 127 -2.82 2.02 5.59
C THR A 127 -2.54 1.48 4.19
N GLU A 128 -2.09 0.23 4.07
CA GLU A 128 -1.79 -0.44 2.82
C GLU A 128 -3.01 -1.19 2.27
N ASN A 129 -3.01 -1.45 0.95
CA ASN A 129 -4.12 -2.16 0.33
C ASN A 129 -4.19 -3.62 0.84
N PRO A 130 -5.27 -4.00 1.56
CA PRO A 130 -5.38 -5.31 2.17
C PRO A 130 -5.38 -6.47 1.16
N SER A 131 -5.72 -6.23 -0.10
CA SER A 131 -5.70 -7.26 -1.15
C SER A 131 -4.29 -7.78 -1.46
N PHE A 132 -3.23 -7.03 -1.13
CA PHE A 132 -1.85 -7.43 -1.35
C PHE A 132 -1.16 -7.89 -0.07
N GLU A 133 -1.59 -7.38 1.09
CA GLU A 133 -0.87 -7.51 2.35
C GLU A 133 -1.53 -8.50 3.31
N VAL A 134 -2.83 -8.77 3.13
CA VAL A 134 -3.58 -9.71 3.98
C VAL A 134 -3.84 -11.00 3.21
N ILE A 135 -3.58 -12.14 3.84
CA ILE A 135 -3.81 -13.45 3.20
C ILE A 135 -5.28 -13.62 2.78
N SER A 136 -5.49 -14.23 1.63
CA SER A 136 -6.83 -14.42 1.03
C SER A 136 -7.79 -15.16 1.96
N ALA A 137 -7.30 -16.11 2.74
CA ALA A 137 -8.07 -16.86 3.71
C ALA A 137 -8.65 -15.96 4.83
N LEU A 138 -7.92 -14.95 5.28
CA LEU A 138 -8.40 -13.99 6.29
C LEU A 138 -9.30 -12.94 5.65
N LEU A 139 -8.96 -12.47 4.44
CA LEU A 139 -9.79 -11.53 3.66
C LEU A 139 -11.20 -12.06 3.42
N SER A 140 -11.34 -13.34 3.08
CA SER A 140 -12.65 -13.96 2.81
C SER A 140 -13.57 -14.04 4.04
N ARG A 141 -13.03 -13.82 5.25
CA ARG A 141 -13.74 -13.87 6.53
C ARG A 141 -13.93 -12.52 7.18
N CYS A 142 -13.42 -11.47 6.56
CA CYS A 142 -13.53 -10.11 7.06
C CYS A 142 -14.27 -9.21 6.08
N GLN A 143 -15.11 -8.32 6.60
CA GLN A 143 -15.68 -7.24 5.82
C GLN A 143 -14.68 -6.09 5.70
N VAL A 144 -14.32 -5.69 4.50
CA VAL A 144 -13.40 -4.57 4.27
C VAL A 144 -14.18 -3.26 4.22
N TYR A 145 -13.79 -2.29 5.04
CA TYR A 145 -14.30 -0.93 5.04
C TYR A 145 -13.21 0.06 4.67
N ILE A 146 -13.52 0.94 3.72
CA ILE A 146 -12.61 1.97 3.25
C ILE A 146 -12.93 3.27 3.96
N LEU A 147 -11.97 3.78 4.75
CA LEU A 147 -12.06 5.10 5.36
C LEU A 147 -11.40 6.13 4.43
N LYS A 148 -12.11 7.22 4.18
CA LYS A 148 -11.67 8.31 3.31
C LYS A 148 -10.93 9.39 4.10
N PRO A 149 -10.03 10.18 3.48
CA PRO A 149 -9.52 11.41 4.07
C PRO A 149 -10.69 12.29 4.54
N LEU A 150 -10.49 13.04 5.62
CA LEU A 150 -11.51 13.99 6.09
C LEU A 150 -11.64 15.16 5.12
N SER A 151 -12.87 15.53 4.78
CA SER A 151 -13.15 16.73 3.99
C SER A 151 -12.85 18.00 4.79
N GLU A 152 -12.75 19.14 4.11
CA GLU A 152 -12.57 20.44 4.78
C GLU A 152 -13.70 20.75 5.76
N GLU A 153 -14.93 20.36 5.44
CA GLU A 153 -16.09 20.48 6.34
C GLU A 153 -15.91 19.66 7.62
N ASN A 154 -15.40 18.43 7.48
CA ASN A 154 -15.12 17.58 8.64
C ASN A 154 -13.96 18.14 9.48
N LEU A 155 -12.92 18.67 8.83
CA LEU A 155 -11.78 19.29 9.51
C LEU A 155 -12.24 20.57 10.25
N LEU A 156 -13.10 21.38 9.65
CA LEU A 156 -13.69 22.55 10.27
C LEU A 156 -14.50 22.16 11.51
N ALA A 157 -15.39 21.16 11.39
CA ALA A 157 -16.19 20.67 12.51
C ALA A 157 -15.29 20.17 13.66
N LEU A 158 -14.17 19.52 13.32
CA LEU A 158 -13.21 19.01 14.30
C LEU A 158 -12.51 20.14 15.06
N VAL A 159 -12.08 21.20 14.36
CA VAL A 159 -11.48 22.40 14.99
C VAL A 159 -12.50 23.10 15.88
N GLN A 160 -13.71 23.37 15.38
CA GLN A 160 -14.77 24.00 16.15
C GLN A 160 -15.11 23.22 17.43
N ARG A 161 -15.22 21.88 17.32
CA ARG A 161 -15.43 21.02 18.46
C ARG A 161 -14.29 21.10 19.48
N ALA A 162 -13.03 21.18 19.01
CA ALA A 162 -11.86 21.30 19.89
C ALA A 162 -11.90 22.65 20.63
N LEU A 163 -12.18 23.75 19.94
CA LEU A 163 -12.31 25.07 20.56
C LEU A 163 -13.44 25.16 21.59
N GLN A 164 -14.54 24.43 21.37
CA GLN A 164 -15.71 24.42 22.27
C GLN A 164 -15.54 23.48 23.47
N LYS A 165 -14.94 22.29 23.28
CA LYS A 165 -14.92 21.24 24.31
C LYS A 165 -13.62 21.17 25.10
N ASP A 166 -12.47 21.55 24.50
CA ASP A 166 -11.20 21.47 25.21
C ASP A 166 -11.01 22.63 26.17
N GLU A 167 -10.81 22.29 27.44
CA GLU A 167 -10.72 23.27 28.52
C GLU A 167 -9.50 24.19 28.36
N ALA A 168 -8.35 23.67 27.93
CA ALA A 168 -7.14 24.45 27.76
C ALA A 168 -7.27 25.47 26.61
N LEU A 169 -7.95 25.12 25.53
CA LEU A 169 -8.22 26.02 24.42
C LEU A 169 -9.24 27.12 24.81
N ARG A 170 -10.26 26.75 25.56
CA ARG A 170 -11.28 27.68 26.06
C ARG A 170 -10.70 28.72 27.02
N GLN A 171 -9.84 28.30 27.94
CA GLN A 171 -9.19 29.23 28.90
C GLN A 171 -8.32 30.28 28.20
N ARG A 172 -7.74 29.94 27.05
CA ARG A 172 -6.89 30.84 26.24
C ARG A 172 -7.65 31.66 25.22
N GLN A 173 -8.98 31.62 25.18
CA GLN A 173 -9.83 32.35 24.25
C GLN A 173 -9.29 32.29 22.80
N VAL A 174 -8.98 31.05 22.33
CA VAL A 174 -8.44 30.84 20.99
C VAL A 174 -9.50 31.08 19.93
N VAL A 175 -9.20 31.95 18.96
CA VAL A 175 -10.05 32.24 17.79
C VAL A 175 -9.26 31.91 16.52
N VAL A 176 -9.80 31.00 15.70
CA VAL A 176 -9.23 30.71 14.38
C VAL A 176 -9.91 31.61 13.36
N GLN A 177 -9.16 32.51 12.74
CA GLN A 177 -9.65 33.41 11.71
C GLN A 177 -9.52 32.82 10.31
N GLU A 178 -8.44 32.08 10.06
CA GLU A 178 -8.13 31.48 8.77
C GLU A 178 -7.78 29.99 8.97
N TYR A 179 -8.33 29.12 8.14
CA TYR A 179 -8.26 27.67 8.29
C TYR A 179 -7.41 26.98 7.22
N GLU A 180 -7.13 27.65 6.10
CA GLU A 180 -6.55 27.02 4.90
C GLU A 180 -5.20 26.38 5.19
N ALA A 181 -4.30 27.07 5.92
CA ALA A 181 -2.99 26.52 6.27
C ALA A 181 -3.11 25.29 7.19
N LEU A 182 -4.05 25.29 8.15
CA LEU A 182 -4.32 24.13 9.01
C LEU A 182 -4.79 22.94 8.19
N PHE A 183 -5.70 23.16 7.23
CA PHE A 183 -6.27 22.09 6.41
C PHE A 183 -5.25 21.54 5.41
N GLN A 184 -4.52 22.43 4.73
CA GLN A 184 -3.47 22.01 3.79
C GLN A 184 -2.37 21.19 4.47
N LEU A 185 -1.90 21.65 5.64
CA LEU A 185 -0.83 20.99 6.38
C LEU A 185 -1.28 19.67 7.04
N SER A 186 -2.56 19.53 7.36
CA SER A 186 -3.12 18.29 7.90
C SER A 186 -3.36 17.22 6.82
N GLY A 187 -3.67 17.63 5.58
CA GLY A 187 -3.93 16.70 4.46
C GLY A 187 -5.06 15.72 4.74
N GLY A 188 -6.12 16.12 5.44
CA GLY A 188 -7.25 15.26 5.81
C GLY A 188 -7.00 14.34 7.02
N ASP A 189 -5.88 14.51 7.74
CA ASP A 189 -5.52 13.75 8.94
C ASP A 189 -5.93 14.52 10.20
N ALA A 190 -6.93 14.00 10.94
CA ALA A 190 -7.44 14.59 12.17
C ALA A 190 -6.37 14.74 13.28
N ARG A 191 -5.47 13.76 13.39
CA ARG A 191 -4.40 13.78 14.40
C ARG A 191 -3.38 14.87 14.11
N LYS A 192 -2.97 15.01 12.84
CA LYS A 192 -2.08 16.08 12.39
C LYS A 192 -2.73 17.46 12.62
N LEU A 193 -4.00 17.61 12.26
CA LEU A 193 -4.74 18.86 12.44
C LEU A 193 -4.74 19.30 13.90
N LEU A 194 -5.17 18.43 14.80
CA LEU A 194 -5.27 18.74 16.24
C LEU A 194 -3.90 18.95 16.88
N ASN A 195 -2.89 18.19 16.48
CA ASN A 195 -1.52 18.40 16.96
C ASN A 195 -0.95 19.73 16.47
N LEU A 196 -1.24 20.11 15.21
CA LEU A 196 -0.80 21.39 14.66
C LEU A 196 -1.49 22.55 15.39
N LEU A 197 -2.81 22.45 15.61
CA LEU A 197 -3.57 23.44 16.38
C LEU A 197 -2.98 23.60 17.80
N GLU A 198 -2.74 22.49 18.51
CA GLU A 198 -2.15 22.51 19.85
C GLU A 198 -0.76 23.14 19.86
N MET A 199 0.08 22.84 18.85
CA MET A 199 1.41 23.44 18.71
C MET A 199 1.36 24.94 18.49
N VAL A 200 0.44 25.43 17.64
CA VAL A 200 0.26 26.86 17.42
C VAL A 200 -0.15 27.57 18.72
N VAL A 201 -1.06 26.96 19.46
CA VAL A 201 -1.49 27.49 20.77
C VAL A 201 -0.37 27.49 21.81
N MET A 202 0.46 26.43 21.84
CA MET A 202 1.61 26.33 22.77
C MET A 202 2.75 27.30 22.42
N ALA A 203 2.95 27.61 21.14
CA ALA A 203 4.01 28.51 20.69
C ALA A 203 3.73 29.99 21.06
N HIS A 204 2.47 30.34 21.34
CA HIS A 204 2.06 31.70 21.64
C HIS A 204 1.53 31.79 23.06
N ASN A 205 2.28 32.47 23.93
CA ASN A 205 1.88 32.67 25.33
C ASN A 205 1.12 34.02 25.53
N VAL A 206 -0.04 34.15 24.87
CA VAL A 206 -0.91 35.35 24.92
C VAL A 206 -2.29 34.97 25.47
N PRO A 207 -2.97 35.91 26.20
CA PRO A 207 -4.29 35.63 26.79
C PRO A 207 -5.40 35.39 25.76
N GLN A 208 -5.32 36.09 24.60
CA GLN A 208 -6.23 35.91 23.47
C GLN A 208 -5.41 35.63 22.24
N LEU A 209 -5.58 34.43 21.67
CA LEU A 209 -4.83 34.00 20.48
C LEU A 209 -5.72 34.02 19.24
N GLN A 210 -5.33 34.85 18.26
CA GLN A 210 -5.90 34.81 16.92
C GLN A 210 -5.00 33.98 16.01
N ILE A 211 -5.54 32.91 15.47
CA ILE A 211 -4.82 32.00 14.56
C ILE A 211 -5.14 32.40 13.13
N THR A 212 -4.10 32.80 12.39
CA THR A 212 -4.14 33.10 10.96
C THR A 212 -3.25 32.12 10.20
N ASN A 213 -3.37 32.08 8.89
CA ASN A 213 -2.47 31.26 8.05
C ASN A 213 -0.99 31.59 8.29
N ALA A 214 -0.67 32.87 8.50
CA ALA A 214 0.70 33.29 8.79
C ALA A 214 1.22 32.70 10.11
N THR A 215 0.43 32.71 11.20
CA THR A 215 0.83 32.13 12.49
C THR A 215 0.99 30.62 12.41
N VAL A 216 0.12 29.93 11.67
CA VAL A 216 0.22 28.49 11.42
C VAL A 216 1.49 28.15 10.64
N LEU A 217 1.76 28.86 9.54
CA LEU A 217 2.94 28.65 8.71
C LEU A 217 4.25 28.96 9.47
N GLN A 218 4.28 30.01 10.29
CA GLN A 218 5.44 30.35 11.11
C GLN A 218 5.81 29.20 12.07
N VAL A 219 4.84 28.60 12.75
CA VAL A 219 5.05 27.48 13.67
C VAL A 219 5.39 26.20 12.89
N ALA A 220 4.75 25.99 11.73
CA ALA A 220 5.00 24.85 10.88
C ALA A 220 6.38 24.93 10.20
N GLN A 221 6.83 26.10 9.73
CA GLN A 221 8.13 26.31 9.07
C GLN A 221 9.30 25.90 9.95
N THR A 222 9.19 26.01 11.26
CA THR A 222 10.17 25.47 12.20
C THR A 222 10.27 23.94 12.13
N LYS A 223 9.28 23.24 11.53
CA LYS A 223 9.22 21.78 11.31
C LYS A 223 9.12 21.37 9.84
N MET A 224 8.79 22.28 8.91
CA MET A 224 8.66 21.98 7.47
C MET A 224 9.99 21.71 6.76
N ALA A 225 11.12 21.83 7.46
CA ALA A 225 12.35 21.18 7.04
C ALA A 225 12.24 19.61 7.07
N ARG A 226 11.08 19.07 7.50
CA ARG A 226 10.81 17.63 7.47
C ARG A 226 9.68 17.37 6.49
N TYR A 227 10.06 16.85 5.32
CA TYR A 227 9.25 16.22 4.30
C TYR A 227 8.07 15.42 4.89
N ASP A 228 6.84 15.75 4.50
CA ASP A 228 5.66 14.97 4.89
C ASP A 228 5.61 13.66 4.10
N LYS A 229 6.08 12.57 4.71
CA LYS A 229 6.13 11.23 4.13
C LYS A 229 4.76 10.61 3.77
N SER A 230 3.66 11.24 4.15
CA SER A 230 2.30 10.71 3.99
C SER A 230 1.33 11.66 3.27
N GLY A 231 1.79 12.82 2.79
CA GLY A 231 0.94 13.82 2.15
C GLY A 231 0.94 13.77 0.62
N GLU A 232 0.04 14.52 0.01
CA GLU A 232 -0.13 14.62 -1.44
C GLU A 232 1.16 15.04 -2.16
N GLN A 233 1.97 15.92 -1.56
CA GLN A 233 3.29 16.33 -2.10
C GLN A 233 4.29 15.16 -2.19
N HIS A 234 4.21 14.19 -1.30
CA HIS A 234 5.03 12.97 -1.38
C HIS A 234 4.76 12.21 -2.67
N TYR A 235 3.47 11.98 -2.99
CA TYR A 235 3.07 11.29 -4.21
C TYR A 235 3.40 12.10 -5.47
N ASP A 236 3.32 13.41 -5.41
CA ASP A 236 3.66 14.29 -6.52
C ASP A 236 5.15 14.27 -6.83
N ILE A 237 6.01 14.36 -5.81
CA ILE A 237 7.46 14.36 -5.98
C ILE A 237 7.95 13.01 -6.49
N ILE A 238 7.49 11.90 -5.90
CA ILE A 238 7.86 10.56 -6.39
C ILE A 238 7.34 10.32 -7.81
N SER A 239 6.14 10.81 -8.14
CA SER A 239 5.57 10.73 -9.47
C SER A 239 6.40 11.54 -10.48
N ALA A 240 6.83 12.75 -10.12
CA ALA A 240 7.71 13.57 -10.93
C ALA A 240 9.08 12.90 -11.14
N PHE A 241 9.65 12.32 -10.07
CA PHE A 241 10.90 11.53 -10.15
C PHE A 241 10.79 10.38 -11.15
N ILE A 242 9.77 9.53 -11.01
CA ILE A 242 9.57 8.37 -11.90
C ILE A 242 9.30 8.82 -13.34
N LYS A 243 8.50 9.88 -13.54
CA LYS A 243 8.24 10.43 -14.88
C LYS A 243 9.51 11.01 -15.52
N SER A 244 10.39 11.61 -14.74
CA SER A 244 11.70 12.10 -15.23
C SER A 244 12.60 10.96 -15.65
N LEU A 245 12.68 9.88 -14.89
CA LEU A 245 13.40 8.65 -15.25
C LEU A 245 12.85 8.02 -16.54
N ARG A 246 11.52 7.91 -16.64
CA ARG A 246 10.81 7.38 -17.81
C ARG A 246 11.01 8.27 -19.03
N GLY A 247 10.98 9.59 -18.85
CA GLY A 247 11.20 10.60 -19.88
C GLY A 247 12.65 10.80 -20.29
N SER A 248 13.60 10.04 -19.70
CA SER A 248 15.03 10.11 -19.99
C SER A 248 15.67 11.50 -19.70
N ASP A 249 15.18 12.16 -18.64
CA ASP A 249 15.79 13.40 -18.13
C ASP A 249 16.56 13.13 -16.82
N PRO A 250 17.89 12.92 -16.90
CA PRO A 250 18.69 12.67 -15.70
C PRO A 250 18.81 13.91 -14.78
N ASN A 251 18.70 15.13 -15.32
CA ASN A 251 18.81 16.35 -14.54
C ASN A 251 17.57 16.55 -13.67
N ALA A 252 16.38 16.42 -14.25
CA ALA A 252 15.13 16.45 -13.50
C ALA A 252 15.06 15.29 -12.48
N ALA A 253 15.50 14.08 -12.87
CA ALA A 253 15.53 12.94 -11.95
C ALA A 253 16.41 13.20 -10.72
N VAL A 254 17.61 13.71 -10.89
CA VAL A 254 18.52 14.06 -9.77
C VAL A 254 17.95 15.21 -8.92
N TYR A 255 17.29 16.19 -9.52
CA TYR A 255 16.63 17.27 -8.78
C TYR A 255 15.51 16.73 -7.86
N TRP A 256 14.61 15.92 -8.41
CA TRP A 256 13.52 15.34 -7.63
C TRP A 256 14.03 14.35 -6.58
N LEU A 257 15.09 13.60 -6.88
CA LEU A 257 15.80 12.75 -5.92
C LEU A 257 16.34 13.59 -4.74
N ALA A 258 17.02 14.70 -5.03
CA ALA A 258 17.53 15.59 -4.00
C ALA A 258 16.40 16.15 -3.12
N ARG A 259 15.27 16.52 -3.69
CA ARG A 259 14.09 16.96 -2.93
C ARG A 259 13.54 15.88 -2.00
N MET A 260 13.54 14.60 -2.42
CA MET A 260 13.13 13.49 -1.56
C MET A 260 14.14 13.26 -0.42
N ILE A 261 15.43 13.34 -0.71
CA ILE A 261 16.51 13.18 0.29
C ILE A 261 16.45 14.28 1.36
N GLU A 262 16.37 15.55 0.95
CA GLU A 262 16.24 16.70 1.87
C GLU A 262 14.93 16.62 2.67
N GLY A 263 13.87 16.09 2.06
CA GLY A 263 12.61 15.79 2.74
C GLY A 263 12.68 14.62 3.73
N GLY A 264 13.80 13.90 3.82
CA GLY A 264 14.00 12.76 4.73
C GLY A 264 13.27 11.49 4.31
N GLU A 265 13.05 11.29 2.99
CA GLU A 265 12.45 10.07 2.46
C GLU A 265 13.29 8.83 2.75
N ASP A 266 12.66 7.69 2.97
CA ASP A 266 13.34 6.42 3.15
C ASP A 266 14.12 6.03 1.89
N PRO A 267 15.46 5.85 1.96
CA PRO A 267 16.26 5.48 0.80
C PRO A 267 15.84 4.15 0.18
N LYS A 268 15.29 3.23 0.97
CA LYS A 268 14.75 1.95 0.48
C LYS A 268 13.48 2.15 -0.33
N PHE A 269 12.62 3.10 0.06
CA PHE A 269 11.43 3.46 -0.70
C PHE A 269 11.82 3.99 -2.08
N ILE A 270 12.76 4.93 -2.15
CA ILE A 270 13.26 5.49 -3.42
C ILE A 270 13.84 4.38 -4.30
N ALA A 271 14.72 3.54 -3.73
CA ALA A 271 15.35 2.44 -4.44
C ALA A 271 14.34 1.41 -4.96
N ARG A 272 13.27 1.10 -4.19
CA ARG A 272 12.16 0.22 -4.61
C ARG A 272 11.44 0.78 -5.84
N ARG A 273 11.19 2.08 -5.89
CA ARG A 273 10.55 2.71 -7.05
C ARG A 273 11.42 2.64 -8.30
N MET A 274 12.73 2.81 -8.16
CA MET A 274 13.68 2.61 -9.25
C MET A 274 13.74 1.16 -9.74
N LEU A 275 13.67 0.20 -8.82
CA LEU A 275 13.63 -1.23 -9.13
C LEU A 275 12.38 -1.61 -9.98
N ILE A 276 11.22 -1.09 -9.62
CA ILE A 276 9.99 -1.29 -10.39
C ILE A 276 10.14 -0.68 -11.79
N LEU A 277 10.60 0.58 -11.90
CA LEU A 277 10.81 1.27 -13.17
C LEU A 277 11.80 0.52 -14.07
N ALA A 278 12.85 -0.07 -13.51
CA ALA A 278 13.83 -0.84 -14.28
C ALA A 278 13.20 -2.03 -15.03
N SER A 279 12.17 -2.66 -14.44
CA SER A 279 11.43 -3.75 -15.10
C SER A 279 10.28 -3.24 -15.98
N GLU A 280 9.54 -2.23 -15.52
CA GLU A 280 8.34 -1.70 -16.17
C GLU A 280 8.66 -0.89 -17.43
N ASP A 281 9.63 0.04 -17.33
CA ASP A 281 9.88 1.05 -18.35
C ASP A 281 11.17 0.82 -19.15
N ILE A 282 12.14 0.07 -18.62
CA ILE A 282 13.40 -0.25 -19.31
C ILE A 282 13.37 -1.69 -19.84
N GLY A 283 12.99 -2.64 -19.00
CA GLY A 283 12.80 -4.03 -19.38
C GLY A 283 13.99 -4.61 -20.17
N ASN A 284 13.68 -5.28 -21.26
CA ASN A 284 14.69 -5.94 -22.11
C ASN A 284 15.50 -4.99 -23.02
N ALA A 285 15.15 -3.71 -23.07
CA ALA A 285 15.99 -2.71 -23.77
C ALA A 285 17.37 -2.58 -23.10
N ASN A 286 17.42 -2.72 -21.76
CA ASN A 286 18.68 -2.77 -21.01
C ASN A 286 18.50 -3.65 -19.75
N PRO A 287 18.69 -4.99 -19.83
CA PRO A 287 18.53 -5.89 -18.69
C PRO A 287 19.43 -5.58 -17.49
N THR A 288 20.57 -4.93 -17.71
CA THR A 288 21.49 -4.50 -16.64
C THR A 288 20.82 -3.47 -15.70
N ALA A 289 19.81 -2.75 -16.16
CA ALA A 289 19.07 -1.79 -15.36
C ALA A 289 18.44 -2.44 -14.12
N LEU A 290 17.83 -3.62 -14.29
CA LEU A 290 17.23 -4.37 -13.16
C LEU A 290 18.30 -4.85 -12.17
N VAL A 291 19.45 -5.33 -12.67
CA VAL A 291 20.59 -5.76 -11.83
C VAL A 291 21.11 -4.59 -11.00
N LEU A 292 21.34 -3.43 -11.66
CA LEU A 292 21.84 -2.25 -10.97
C LEU A 292 20.83 -1.72 -9.93
N ALA A 293 19.54 -1.68 -10.27
CA ALA A 293 18.51 -1.23 -9.33
C ALA A 293 18.35 -2.18 -8.14
N THR A 294 18.51 -3.50 -8.35
CA THR A 294 18.49 -4.49 -7.27
C THR A 294 19.69 -4.28 -6.34
N ASN A 295 20.89 -4.14 -6.89
CA ASN A 295 22.09 -3.86 -6.11
C ASN A 295 22.00 -2.52 -5.37
N CYS A 296 21.41 -1.49 -6.00
CA CYS A 296 21.13 -0.22 -5.34
C CYS A 296 20.24 -0.42 -4.10
N PHE A 297 19.14 -1.16 -4.23
CA PHE A 297 18.24 -1.44 -3.09
C PHE A 297 18.97 -2.12 -1.94
N GLN A 298 19.81 -3.12 -2.23
CA GLN A 298 20.61 -3.82 -1.22
C GLN A 298 21.66 -2.90 -0.59
N ALA A 299 22.40 -2.13 -1.40
CA ALA A 299 23.44 -1.24 -0.93
C ALA A 299 22.91 -0.12 -0.03
N VAL A 300 21.81 0.54 -0.41
CA VAL A 300 21.21 1.59 0.44
C VAL A 300 20.64 1.03 1.74
N ALA A 301 20.21 -0.25 1.73
CA ALA A 301 19.74 -0.93 2.93
C ALA A 301 20.88 -1.21 3.93
N MET A 302 22.12 -1.41 3.43
CA MET A 302 23.31 -1.68 4.24
C MET A 302 23.97 -0.39 4.73
N VAL A 303 24.04 0.63 3.88
CA VAL A 303 24.85 1.84 4.13
C VAL A 303 24.03 2.92 4.84
N GLY A 304 22.77 3.16 4.41
CA GLY A 304 21.96 4.24 4.97
C GLY A 304 22.44 5.65 4.58
N TYR A 305 21.76 6.68 5.13
CA TYR A 305 22.19 8.06 4.95
C TYR A 305 23.36 8.42 5.89
N PRO A 306 24.28 9.33 5.50
CA PRO A 306 24.19 10.20 4.31
C PRO A 306 24.72 9.60 3.01
N GLU A 307 25.44 8.49 3.01
CA GLU A 307 26.15 7.94 1.85
C GLU A 307 25.20 7.33 0.80
N ALA A 308 24.04 6.83 1.22
CA ALA A 308 23.03 6.26 0.32
C ALA A 308 22.63 7.21 -0.85
N ARG A 309 22.73 8.54 -0.66
CA ARG A 309 22.45 9.53 -1.70
C ARG A 309 23.30 9.35 -2.95
N ILE A 310 24.56 8.91 -2.79
CA ILE A 310 25.51 8.74 -3.89
C ILE A 310 25.08 7.55 -4.74
N ILE A 311 24.74 6.43 -4.09
CA ILE A 311 24.28 5.19 -4.75
C ILE A 311 22.96 5.42 -5.47
N LEU A 312 22.02 6.12 -4.83
CA LEU A 312 20.73 6.49 -5.41
C LEU A 312 20.92 7.38 -6.65
N SER A 313 21.80 8.38 -6.59
CA SER A 313 22.07 9.30 -7.68
C SER A 313 22.70 8.58 -8.87
N GLN A 314 23.71 7.74 -8.65
CA GLN A 314 24.33 6.92 -9.70
C GLN A 314 23.28 6.07 -10.43
N THR A 315 22.43 5.39 -9.66
CA THR A 315 21.38 4.53 -10.22
C THR A 315 20.34 5.34 -10.98
N ALA A 316 19.89 6.47 -10.43
CA ALA A 316 18.91 7.33 -11.09
C ALA A 316 19.43 7.84 -12.45
N VAL A 317 20.67 8.32 -12.52
CA VAL A 317 21.30 8.77 -13.78
C VAL A 317 21.38 7.62 -14.79
N TYR A 318 21.80 6.43 -14.37
CA TYR A 318 21.88 5.26 -15.23
C TYR A 318 20.51 4.86 -15.80
N LEU A 319 19.48 4.81 -14.96
CA LEU A 319 18.12 4.45 -15.37
C LEU A 319 17.51 5.51 -16.29
N ALA A 320 17.72 6.81 -16.00
CA ALA A 320 17.28 7.89 -16.87
C ALA A 320 17.94 7.81 -18.26
N ALA A 321 19.23 7.53 -18.32
CA ALA A 321 20.00 7.45 -19.56
C ALA A 321 19.82 6.12 -20.33
N SER A 322 19.15 5.12 -19.76
CA SER A 322 18.92 3.83 -20.41
C SER A 322 17.83 3.91 -21.47
N PRO A 323 17.94 3.15 -22.59
CA PRO A 323 16.84 2.95 -23.54
C PRO A 323 15.59 2.43 -22.82
N LYS A 324 14.40 2.79 -23.29
CA LYS A 324 13.12 2.43 -22.68
C LYS A 324 12.38 1.37 -23.49
N SER A 325 11.78 0.40 -22.79
CA SER A 325 10.82 -0.54 -23.34
C SER A 325 9.90 -1.07 -22.25
N ASN A 326 8.62 -1.00 -22.49
CA ASN A 326 7.59 -1.60 -21.64
C ASN A 326 7.00 -2.88 -22.25
N ALA A 327 7.66 -3.47 -23.24
CA ALA A 327 7.17 -4.63 -23.99
C ALA A 327 6.85 -5.82 -23.08
N SER A 328 7.69 -6.10 -22.09
CA SER A 328 7.45 -7.19 -21.13
C SER A 328 6.28 -6.89 -20.18
N TYR A 329 6.12 -5.63 -19.77
CA TYR A 329 4.98 -5.19 -18.97
C TYR A 329 3.66 -5.33 -19.73
N LEU A 330 3.60 -4.87 -20.98
CA LEU A 330 2.42 -5.02 -21.83
C LEU A 330 2.08 -6.50 -22.10
N ALA A 331 3.10 -7.35 -22.27
CA ALA A 331 2.90 -8.78 -22.50
C ALA A 331 2.17 -9.46 -21.31
N ILE A 332 2.58 -9.22 -20.08
CA ILE A 332 1.91 -9.80 -18.91
C ILE A 332 0.51 -9.22 -18.69
N GLU A 333 0.31 -7.91 -18.90
CA GLU A 333 -1.01 -7.30 -18.78
C GLU A 333 -2.01 -7.89 -19.80
N GLN A 334 -1.60 -8.07 -21.04
CA GLN A 334 -2.41 -8.72 -22.07
C GLN A 334 -2.72 -10.17 -21.72
N ALA A 335 -1.73 -10.93 -21.23
CA ALA A 335 -1.94 -12.31 -20.82
C ALA A 335 -2.92 -12.41 -19.64
N LEU A 336 -2.78 -11.55 -18.63
CA LEU A 336 -3.71 -11.47 -17.50
C LEU A 336 -5.14 -11.13 -17.94
N ALA A 337 -5.31 -10.21 -18.88
CA ALA A 337 -6.61 -9.86 -19.42
C ALA A 337 -7.28 -11.08 -20.10
N VAL A 338 -6.50 -11.85 -20.88
CA VAL A 338 -7.00 -13.07 -21.54
C VAL A 338 -7.38 -14.13 -20.50
N VAL A 339 -6.54 -14.39 -19.49
CA VAL A 339 -6.85 -15.35 -18.42
C VAL A 339 -8.14 -15.00 -17.68
N ARG A 340 -8.35 -13.68 -17.38
CA ARG A 340 -9.61 -13.21 -16.75
C ARG A 340 -10.83 -13.42 -17.61
N GLN A 341 -10.70 -13.38 -18.95
CA GLN A 341 -11.80 -13.59 -19.89
C GLN A 341 -12.08 -15.05 -20.17
N SER A 342 -11.03 -15.87 -20.33
CA SER A 342 -11.17 -17.28 -20.74
C SER A 342 -11.35 -18.24 -19.56
N GLY A 343 -11.06 -17.79 -18.33
CA GLY A 343 -10.95 -18.68 -17.18
C GLY A 343 -9.77 -19.64 -17.28
N ASP A 344 -9.81 -20.72 -16.50
CA ASP A 344 -8.75 -21.74 -16.44
C ASP A 344 -8.87 -22.68 -17.64
N LEU A 345 -8.10 -22.42 -18.68
CA LEU A 345 -7.98 -23.31 -19.83
C LEU A 345 -7.05 -24.49 -19.51
N ASP A 346 -7.38 -25.66 -20.03
CA ASP A 346 -6.59 -26.88 -19.84
C ASP A 346 -5.18 -26.76 -20.41
N VAL A 347 -4.19 -27.25 -19.66
CA VAL A 347 -2.81 -27.41 -20.15
C VAL A 347 -2.79 -28.50 -21.20
N PRO A 348 -2.21 -28.30 -22.40
CA PRO A 348 -2.10 -29.32 -23.43
C PRO A 348 -1.43 -30.63 -22.89
N LEU A 349 -1.96 -31.78 -23.29
CA LEU A 349 -1.53 -33.08 -22.74
C LEU A 349 -0.04 -33.35 -22.91
N HIS A 350 0.57 -32.96 -24.04
CA HIS A 350 1.99 -33.13 -24.30
C HIS A 350 2.88 -32.30 -23.37
N LEU A 351 2.38 -31.20 -22.79
CA LEU A 351 3.12 -30.38 -21.83
C LEU A 351 2.95 -30.82 -20.38
N ARG A 352 2.05 -31.79 -20.10
CA ARG A 352 1.81 -32.26 -18.75
C ARG A 352 2.85 -33.35 -18.37
N ASN A 353 3.42 -33.27 -17.17
CA ASN A 353 4.30 -34.30 -16.65
C ASN A 353 3.51 -35.60 -16.34
N ALA A 354 4.10 -36.74 -16.63
CA ALA A 354 3.52 -38.07 -16.40
C ALA A 354 4.34 -38.92 -15.39
N PRO A 355 4.41 -38.56 -14.10
CA PRO A 355 5.21 -39.26 -13.11
C PRO A 355 4.65 -40.65 -12.77
N THR A 356 3.37 -40.93 -13.02
CA THR A 356 2.74 -42.23 -12.73
C THR A 356 2.35 -42.97 -14.00
N SER A 357 2.22 -44.33 -13.89
CA SER A 357 1.76 -45.18 -14.99
C SER A 357 0.33 -44.83 -15.45
N LEU A 358 -0.52 -44.38 -14.54
CA LEU A 358 -1.89 -43.94 -14.84
C LEU A 358 -1.89 -42.67 -15.72
N MET A 359 -1.05 -41.70 -15.39
CA MET A 359 -0.91 -40.47 -16.18
C MET A 359 -0.35 -40.74 -17.57
N LYS A 360 0.63 -41.66 -17.69
CA LYS A 360 1.13 -42.11 -19.00
C LYS A 360 0.03 -42.74 -19.85
N LYS A 361 -0.82 -43.59 -19.24
CA LYS A 361 -1.99 -44.18 -19.93
C LYS A 361 -3.03 -43.17 -20.34
N ALA A 362 -3.16 -42.04 -19.59
CA ALA A 362 -4.03 -40.93 -19.90
C ALA A 362 -3.44 -39.98 -20.95
N GLY A 363 -2.29 -40.29 -21.57
CA GLY A 363 -1.68 -39.50 -22.64
C GLY A 363 -0.86 -38.29 -22.19
N TYR A 364 -0.56 -38.16 -20.89
CA TYR A 364 0.27 -37.07 -20.37
C TYR A 364 1.70 -37.21 -20.89
N GLY A 365 2.25 -36.08 -21.40
CA GLY A 365 3.60 -36.01 -21.97
C GLY A 365 3.75 -36.69 -23.35
N GLN A 366 2.68 -37.28 -23.89
CA GLN A 366 2.73 -37.94 -25.19
C GLN A 366 2.87 -36.88 -26.31
N GLY A 367 3.90 -37.08 -27.16
CA GLY A 367 4.18 -36.16 -28.26
C GLY A 367 4.93 -34.89 -27.87
N TYR A 368 5.46 -34.80 -26.64
CA TYR A 368 6.33 -33.68 -26.27
C TYR A 368 7.67 -33.76 -27.02
N GLU A 369 8.02 -32.69 -27.67
CA GLU A 369 9.27 -32.54 -28.40
C GLU A 369 10.29 -31.79 -27.53
N TYR A 370 11.35 -32.50 -27.09
CA TYR A 370 12.39 -31.90 -26.28
C TYR A 370 13.29 -31.01 -27.13
N SER A 371 13.26 -29.71 -26.95
CA SER A 371 13.88 -28.72 -27.83
C SER A 371 15.39 -28.94 -28.05
N HIS A 372 16.10 -29.50 -27.07
CA HIS A 372 17.54 -29.80 -27.21
C HIS A 372 17.86 -30.92 -28.16
N ASP A 373 16.88 -31.76 -28.55
CA ASP A 373 17.05 -32.82 -29.56
C ASP A 373 16.93 -32.28 -30.98
N TYR A 374 16.58 -30.98 -31.13
CA TYR A 374 16.37 -30.33 -32.42
C TYR A 374 17.47 -29.34 -32.76
N ALA A 375 17.65 -29.09 -34.05
CA ALA A 375 18.60 -28.07 -34.54
C ALA A 375 18.34 -26.69 -33.90
N GLN A 376 19.40 -26.04 -33.47
CA GLN A 376 19.36 -24.76 -32.79
C GLN A 376 18.57 -24.77 -31.45
N ASN A 377 18.39 -25.96 -30.84
CA ASN A 377 17.64 -26.17 -29.62
C ASN A 377 16.21 -25.61 -29.69
N PHE A 378 15.55 -25.71 -30.82
CA PHE A 378 14.22 -25.19 -31.07
C PHE A 378 13.30 -26.25 -31.71
N SER A 379 12.11 -26.46 -31.10
CA SER A 379 11.00 -27.23 -31.64
C SER A 379 9.80 -26.32 -31.85
N PRO A 380 9.15 -26.36 -33.03
CA PRO A 380 8.01 -25.47 -33.36
C PRO A 380 6.67 -25.97 -32.79
N GLN A 381 6.67 -26.76 -31.72
CA GLN A 381 5.46 -27.28 -31.10
C GLN A 381 4.58 -26.17 -30.50
N GLU A 382 3.30 -26.49 -30.24
CA GLU A 382 2.39 -25.53 -29.59
C GLU A 382 2.55 -25.56 -28.08
N TYR A 383 2.69 -24.40 -27.46
CA TYR A 383 2.83 -24.25 -26.00
C TYR A 383 1.61 -23.60 -25.34
N LEU A 384 0.70 -23.02 -26.13
CA LEU A 384 -0.53 -22.45 -25.61
C LEU A 384 -1.67 -23.46 -25.65
N PRO A 385 -2.71 -23.30 -24.82
CA PRO A 385 -3.97 -24.02 -25.00
C PRO A 385 -4.52 -23.84 -26.41
N GLU A 386 -5.21 -24.86 -26.96
CA GLU A 386 -5.72 -24.82 -28.35
C GLU A 386 -6.58 -23.59 -28.64
N ALA A 387 -7.38 -23.15 -27.66
CA ALA A 387 -8.20 -21.92 -27.78
C ALA A 387 -7.38 -20.63 -27.94
N LEU A 388 -6.08 -20.66 -27.60
CA LEU A 388 -5.18 -19.53 -27.68
C LEU A 388 -4.05 -19.72 -28.70
N LYS A 389 -4.14 -20.76 -29.52
CA LYS A 389 -3.16 -21.07 -30.54
C LYS A 389 -2.87 -19.88 -31.44
N GLY A 390 -1.58 -19.56 -31.59
CA GLY A 390 -1.13 -18.43 -32.40
C GLY A 390 -1.33 -17.06 -31.74
N LYS A 391 -1.89 -16.96 -30.52
CA LYS A 391 -2.04 -15.71 -29.82
C LYS A 391 -0.67 -15.13 -29.42
N LYS A 392 -0.41 -13.90 -29.79
CA LYS A 392 0.83 -13.18 -29.48
C LYS A 392 0.59 -12.27 -28.26
N PHE A 393 1.45 -12.37 -27.26
CA PHE A 393 1.47 -11.48 -26.08
C PHE A 393 2.69 -10.58 -26.04
N TYR A 394 3.86 -11.07 -26.49
CA TYR A 394 5.10 -10.32 -26.46
C TYR A 394 5.44 -9.77 -27.83
N GLU A 395 5.57 -8.45 -27.91
CA GLU A 395 6.08 -7.74 -29.09
C GLU A 395 7.33 -6.98 -28.67
N PRO A 396 8.54 -7.37 -29.15
CA PRO A 396 9.77 -6.66 -28.85
C PRO A 396 9.71 -5.19 -29.28
N GLY A 397 10.27 -4.27 -28.47
CA GLY A 397 10.43 -2.87 -28.81
C GLY A 397 11.34 -2.63 -30.02
N GLN A 398 11.51 -1.35 -30.40
CA GLN A 398 12.30 -1.00 -31.58
C GLN A 398 13.76 -0.60 -31.25
N ASN A 399 14.20 -0.76 -30.00
CA ASN A 399 15.60 -0.51 -29.63
C ASN A 399 16.53 -1.62 -30.17
N ALA A 400 17.83 -1.35 -30.19
CA ALA A 400 18.83 -2.23 -30.79
C ALA A 400 18.77 -3.67 -30.24
N ARG A 401 18.69 -3.80 -28.90
CA ARG A 401 18.68 -5.13 -28.24
C ARG A 401 17.42 -5.91 -28.53
N GLU A 402 16.26 -5.29 -28.46
CA GLU A 402 15.00 -5.97 -28.76
C GLU A 402 14.82 -6.27 -30.24
N ASN A 403 15.50 -5.52 -31.14
CA ASN A 403 15.58 -5.91 -32.53
C ASN A 403 16.39 -7.20 -32.74
N GLU A 404 17.46 -7.44 -31.97
CA GLU A 404 18.17 -8.74 -31.97
C GLU A 404 17.25 -9.87 -31.50
N LEU A 405 16.49 -9.65 -30.43
CA LEU A 405 15.50 -10.62 -29.94
C LEU A 405 14.40 -10.89 -30.98
N ARG A 406 13.91 -9.84 -31.65
CA ARG A 406 12.92 -9.97 -32.74
C ARG A 406 13.46 -10.84 -33.87
N GLN A 407 14.70 -10.62 -34.31
CA GLN A 407 15.32 -11.42 -35.37
C GLN A 407 15.48 -12.88 -34.95
N TYR A 408 15.86 -13.15 -33.70
CA TYR A 408 15.94 -14.49 -33.16
C TYR A 408 14.55 -15.17 -33.17
N LEU A 409 13.52 -14.53 -32.61
CA LEU A 409 12.16 -15.05 -32.54
C LEU A 409 11.57 -15.26 -33.94
N LYS A 410 11.84 -14.38 -34.90
CA LYS A 410 11.43 -14.54 -36.30
C LYS A 410 12.04 -15.77 -36.94
N ARG A 411 13.34 -16.05 -36.68
CA ARG A 411 13.98 -17.30 -37.16
C ARG A 411 13.32 -18.55 -36.57
N CYS A 412 12.98 -18.53 -35.30
CA CYS A 412 12.35 -19.64 -34.61
C CYS A 412 10.90 -19.86 -35.08
N TRP A 413 10.07 -18.84 -34.97
CA TRP A 413 8.62 -18.96 -35.13
C TRP A 413 8.10 -18.64 -36.54
N LYS A 414 8.96 -18.13 -37.41
CA LYS A 414 8.61 -17.73 -38.79
C LYS A 414 7.33 -16.89 -38.80
N ASP A 415 6.28 -17.35 -39.46
CA ASP A 415 5.03 -16.60 -39.65
C ASP A 415 4.05 -16.74 -38.48
N LYS A 416 4.30 -17.67 -37.54
CA LYS A 416 3.32 -18.01 -36.49
C LYS A 416 2.89 -16.80 -35.64
N TYR A 417 3.85 -15.93 -35.26
CA TYR A 417 3.57 -14.78 -34.42
C TYR A 417 3.83 -13.43 -35.12
N GLY A 418 4.30 -13.45 -36.38
CA GLY A 418 4.54 -12.22 -37.15
C GLY A 418 5.58 -11.29 -36.53
N TYR A 419 6.72 -11.81 -36.06
CA TYR A 419 7.83 -11.01 -35.51
C TYR A 419 8.60 -10.26 -36.60
#